data_38ebb954c32c606733a9d7236eee51f7
#
_entry.id   38ebb954c32c606733a9d7236eee51f7
#
_cell.length_a   1.000
_cell.length_b   1.000
_cell.length_c   1.000
_cell.angle_alpha   90.00
_cell.angle_beta   90.00
_cell.angle_gamma   90.00
#
_symmetry.space_group_name_H-M   'P 1'
#
loop_
_entity.id
_entity.type
_entity.pdbx_description
1 polymer ?
#
loop_
_entity_poly.entity_id
_entity_poly.type
_entity_poly.pdbx_seq_one_letter_code
_entity_poly.pdbx_strand_id
1 'polypeptide(L)'
;MDDNFSKWLELATDLAEKSIKNYVGAIQKISFDLSQNNIVHTSLEEISTEEELERIKRDYFLIPENKEMDEKGKRMYSAAFNKFIAYKITQGTNPIGNSGIVYIISNPSMPGLVKIGKTINLQSRLQSLYSSGVPMPFRCIYAKEVENYSEVERKLHKGLNSHRENSNREFFRIAEEAVINFLE
;
A
#
# COMPACT_ATOMS: atom_id res chain seq x y z
N MET A 1 -8.81 -15.00 10.37
CA MET A 1 -8.52 -13.83 9.54
C MET A 1 -7.18 -14.06 8.88
N ASP A 2 -7.18 -13.90 7.60
CA ASP A 2 -6.18 -14.44 6.72
C ASP A 2 -4.83 -13.73 6.86
N ASP A 3 -3.73 -14.48 6.89
CA ASP A 3 -2.34 -13.99 6.75
C ASP A 3 -2.16 -13.09 5.51
N ASN A 4 -3.12 -13.12 4.61
CA ASN A 4 -3.09 -12.44 3.33
C ASN A 4 -3.20 -10.91 3.45
N PHE A 5 -4.04 -10.38 4.36
CA PHE A 5 -4.13 -8.93 4.57
C PHE A 5 -2.85 -8.37 5.20
N SER A 6 -2.27 -9.09 6.15
CA SER A 6 -0.97 -8.72 6.75
C SER A 6 0.12 -8.67 5.69
N LYS A 7 0.25 -9.73 4.88
CA LYS A 7 1.20 -9.79 3.77
C LYS A 7 0.98 -8.68 2.74
N TRP A 8 -0.28 -8.40 2.42
CA TRP A 8 -0.60 -7.30 1.52
C TRP A 8 -0.16 -5.95 2.08
N LEU A 9 -0.38 -5.69 3.37
CA LEU A 9 0.08 -4.47 4.03
C LEU A 9 1.60 -4.32 3.97
N GLU A 10 2.35 -5.41 4.21
CA GLU A 10 3.81 -5.43 4.11
C GLU A 10 4.32 -5.10 2.69
N LEU A 11 3.63 -5.61 1.68
CA LEU A 11 4.05 -5.49 0.28
C LEU A 11 3.57 -4.18 -0.38
N ALA A 12 2.37 -3.75 -0.05
CA ALA A 12 1.68 -2.65 -0.72
C ALA A 12 1.82 -1.29 -0.01
N THR A 13 2.40 -1.28 1.20
CA THR A 13 2.51 -0.05 2.01
C THR A 13 3.89 0.09 2.64
N ASP A 14 4.24 1.30 3.07
CA ASP A 14 5.47 1.59 3.84
C ASP A 14 5.21 1.59 5.36
N LEU A 15 4.21 0.84 5.81
CA LEU A 15 3.87 0.77 7.23
C LEU A 15 4.92 0.01 8.02
N ALA A 16 5.28 0.54 9.19
CA ALA A 16 6.11 -0.20 10.13
C ALA A 16 5.37 -1.46 10.64
N GLU A 17 6.09 -2.51 10.98
CA GLU A 17 5.55 -3.79 11.47
C GLU A 17 4.52 -3.62 12.60
N LYS A 18 4.80 -2.72 13.55
CA LYS A 18 3.85 -2.39 14.64
C LYS A 18 2.52 -1.84 14.11
N SER A 19 2.56 -1.00 13.06
CA SER A 19 1.35 -0.45 12.45
C SER A 19 0.56 -1.51 11.70
N ILE A 20 1.24 -2.44 11.05
CA ILE A 20 0.62 -3.58 10.38
C ILE A 20 -0.14 -4.44 11.39
N LYS A 21 0.51 -4.81 12.51
CA LYS A 21 -0.14 -5.55 13.60
C LYS A 21 -1.37 -4.84 14.15
N ASN A 22 -1.28 -3.51 14.35
CA ASN A 22 -2.40 -2.70 14.80
C ASN A 22 -3.55 -2.69 13.80
N TYR A 23 -3.27 -2.59 12.51
CA TYR A 23 -4.29 -2.57 11.45
C TYR A 23 -4.99 -3.92 11.32
N VAL A 24 -4.25 -5.02 11.37
CA VAL A 24 -4.82 -6.37 11.38
C VAL A 24 -5.74 -6.55 12.59
N GLY A 25 -5.27 -6.18 13.79
CA GLY A 25 -6.08 -6.24 15.00
C GLY A 25 -7.33 -5.35 14.95
N ALA A 26 -7.23 -4.17 14.34
CA ALA A 26 -8.37 -3.28 14.16
C ALA A 26 -9.45 -3.90 13.26
N ILE A 27 -9.07 -4.53 12.16
CA ILE A 27 -10.03 -5.18 11.25
C ILE A 27 -10.64 -6.43 11.92
N GLN A 28 -9.86 -7.18 12.70
CA GLN A 28 -10.40 -8.30 13.49
C GLN A 28 -11.47 -7.84 14.47
N LYS A 29 -11.18 -6.75 15.22
CA LYS A 29 -12.15 -6.17 16.14
C LYS A 29 -13.41 -5.69 15.42
N ILE A 30 -13.26 -4.94 14.33
CA ILE A 30 -14.39 -4.45 13.54
C ILE A 30 -15.24 -5.63 13.03
N SER A 31 -14.60 -6.67 12.50
CA SER A 31 -15.29 -7.86 12.01
C SER A 31 -16.08 -8.56 13.11
N PHE A 32 -15.49 -8.66 14.31
CA PHE A 32 -16.15 -9.20 15.47
C PHE A 32 -17.36 -8.34 15.90
N ASP A 33 -17.18 -7.03 16.02
CA ASP A 33 -18.25 -6.11 16.43
C ASP A 33 -19.44 -6.12 15.43
N LEU A 34 -19.14 -6.19 14.13
CA LEU A 34 -20.16 -6.28 13.07
C LEU A 34 -20.99 -7.57 13.18
N SER A 35 -20.33 -8.69 13.50
CA SER A 35 -21.02 -9.98 13.69
C SER A 35 -21.90 -10.00 14.95
N GLN A 36 -21.43 -9.39 16.04
CA GLN A 36 -22.20 -9.33 17.30
C GLN A 36 -23.44 -8.43 17.19
N ASN A 37 -23.35 -7.36 16.42
CA ASN A 37 -24.44 -6.38 16.27
C ASN A 37 -25.40 -6.73 15.12
N ASN A 38 -25.28 -7.89 14.48
CA ASN A 38 -26.06 -8.31 13.31
C ASN A 38 -26.11 -7.28 12.16
N ILE A 39 -25.05 -6.45 12.05
CA ILE A 39 -24.92 -5.44 10.98
C ILE A 39 -24.58 -6.13 9.65
N VAL A 40 -23.86 -7.25 9.73
CA VAL A 40 -23.49 -8.08 8.57
C VAL A 40 -23.78 -9.54 8.89
N HIS A 41 -24.43 -10.25 7.97
CA HIS A 41 -24.70 -11.68 8.11
C HIS A 41 -23.56 -12.58 7.61
N THR A 42 -22.56 -11.97 6.96
CA THR A 42 -21.38 -12.62 6.40
C THR A 42 -20.10 -11.99 6.95
N SER A 43 -18.97 -12.67 6.89
CA SER A 43 -17.70 -12.07 7.31
C SER A 43 -17.27 -10.95 6.35
N LEU A 44 -16.53 -9.95 6.85
CA LEU A 44 -15.94 -8.89 5.99
C LEU A 44 -15.09 -9.47 4.85
N GLU A 45 -14.56 -10.67 5.03
CA GLU A 45 -13.74 -11.36 4.05
C GLU A 45 -14.55 -11.87 2.85
N GLU A 46 -15.83 -12.15 3.04
CA GLU A 46 -16.73 -12.64 1.98
C GLU A 46 -17.31 -11.50 1.13
N ILE A 47 -17.26 -10.27 1.61
CA ILE A 47 -17.75 -9.10 0.89
C ILE A 47 -16.78 -8.75 -0.24
N SER A 48 -17.32 -8.68 -1.47
CA SER A 48 -16.51 -8.54 -2.68
C SER A 48 -16.59 -7.16 -3.32
N THR A 49 -17.58 -6.34 -2.97
CA THR A 49 -17.80 -5.04 -3.61
C THR A 49 -17.30 -3.88 -2.75
N GLU A 50 -16.68 -2.91 -3.41
CA GLU A 50 -16.20 -1.67 -2.76
C GLU A 50 -17.35 -0.89 -2.15
N GLU A 51 -18.46 -0.78 -2.89
CA GLU A 51 -19.66 -0.03 -2.47
C GLU A 51 -20.24 -0.57 -1.15
N GLU A 52 -20.28 -1.89 -1.01
CA GLU A 52 -20.78 -2.54 0.20
C GLU A 52 -19.83 -2.37 1.37
N LEU A 53 -18.51 -2.49 1.15
CA LEU A 53 -17.50 -2.24 2.18
C LEU A 53 -17.50 -0.78 2.66
N GLU A 54 -17.65 0.19 1.75
CA GLU A 54 -17.76 1.61 2.10
C GLU A 54 -19.07 1.91 2.86
N ARG A 55 -20.17 1.25 2.50
CA ARG A 55 -21.44 1.34 3.25
C ARG A 55 -21.27 0.82 4.68
N ILE A 56 -20.72 -0.38 4.84
CA ILE A 56 -20.50 -1.00 6.16
C ILE A 56 -19.58 -0.13 7.02
N LYS A 57 -18.51 0.39 6.46
CA LYS A 57 -17.60 1.30 7.14
C LYS A 57 -18.33 2.54 7.65
N ARG A 58 -19.13 3.18 6.80
CA ARG A 58 -19.92 4.35 7.18
C ARG A 58 -20.88 4.01 8.31
N ASP A 59 -21.65 2.92 8.17
CA ASP A 59 -22.66 2.50 9.15
C ASP A 59 -21.99 2.12 10.49
N TYR A 60 -20.83 1.45 10.47
CA TYR A 60 -20.06 1.10 11.66
C TYR A 60 -19.60 2.35 12.45
N PHE A 61 -19.06 3.37 11.77
CA PHE A 61 -18.56 4.59 12.41
C PHE A 61 -19.66 5.65 12.64
N LEU A 62 -20.91 5.40 12.24
CA LEU A 62 -22.08 6.19 12.69
C LEU A 62 -22.51 5.83 14.12
N ILE A 63 -22.14 4.66 14.62
CA ILE A 63 -22.40 4.23 15.99
C ILE A 63 -21.51 5.09 16.92
N PRO A 64 -22.08 5.80 17.94
CA PRO A 64 -21.33 6.74 18.76
C PRO A 64 -20.12 6.11 19.46
N GLU A 65 -20.25 4.90 19.98
CA GLU A 65 -19.21 4.16 20.69
C GLU A 65 -18.01 3.81 19.76
N ASN A 66 -18.30 3.44 18.52
CA ASN A 66 -17.29 3.09 17.52
C ASN A 66 -16.57 4.35 17.02
N LYS A 67 -17.32 5.46 16.86
CA LYS A 67 -16.74 6.77 16.51
C LYS A 67 -15.81 7.26 17.61
N GLU A 68 -16.23 7.20 18.86
CA GLU A 68 -15.40 7.58 20.00
C GLU A 68 -14.14 6.71 20.12
N MET A 69 -14.28 5.40 19.90
CA MET A 69 -13.15 4.48 19.88
C MET A 69 -12.13 4.87 18.78
N ASP A 70 -12.60 5.21 17.58
CA ASP A 70 -11.73 5.62 16.47
C ASP A 70 -11.03 6.95 16.77
N GLU A 71 -11.72 7.93 17.35
CA GLU A 71 -11.15 9.21 17.77
C GLU A 71 -10.08 9.02 18.86
N LYS A 72 -10.34 8.24 19.90
CA LYS A 72 -9.36 7.86 20.94
C LYS A 72 -8.16 7.11 20.34
N GLY A 73 -8.40 6.26 19.35
CA GLY A 73 -7.38 5.54 18.59
C GLY A 73 -6.67 6.39 17.52
N LYS A 74 -6.85 7.71 17.52
CA LYS A 74 -6.26 8.63 16.51
C LYS A 74 -6.61 8.24 15.08
N ARG A 75 -7.84 7.81 14.87
CA ARG A 75 -8.39 7.34 13.60
C ARG A 75 -7.70 6.10 13.01
N MET A 76 -7.10 5.30 13.86
CA MET A 76 -6.40 4.08 13.45
C MET A 76 -7.37 3.03 12.88
N TYR A 77 -8.57 2.90 13.45
CA TYR A 77 -9.57 1.93 13.00
C TYR A 77 -10.14 2.27 11.63
N SER A 78 -10.50 3.53 11.39
CA SER A 78 -10.97 3.99 10.08
C SER A 78 -9.87 3.93 9.01
N ALA A 79 -8.62 4.23 9.38
CA ALA A 79 -7.47 4.07 8.49
C ALA A 79 -7.21 2.60 8.13
N ALA A 80 -7.32 1.68 9.10
CA ALA A 80 -7.21 0.25 8.86
C ALA A 80 -8.31 -0.25 7.92
N PHE A 81 -9.55 0.22 8.10
CA PHE A 81 -10.67 -0.14 7.22
C PHE A 81 -10.45 0.34 5.78
N ASN A 82 -9.93 1.55 5.59
CA ASN A 82 -9.56 2.05 4.26
C ASN A 82 -8.51 1.15 3.59
N LYS A 83 -7.52 0.68 4.35
CA LYS A 83 -6.51 -0.26 3.84
C LYS A 83 -7.12 -1.63 3.51
N PHE A 84 -8.07 -2.08 4.30
CA PHE A 84 -8.78 -3.34 4.04
C PHE A 84 -9.64 -3.25 2.76
N ILE A 85 -10.34 -2.13 2.53
CA ILE A 85 -11.07 -1.88 1.28
C ILE A 85 -10.11 -1.92 0.09
N ALA A 86 -8.99 -1.20 0.16
CA ALA A 86 -7.97 -1.20 -0.89
C ALA A 86 -7.43 -2.62 -1.16
N TYR A 87 -7.20 -3.40 -0.11
CA TYR A 87 -6.82 -4.81 -0.22
C TYR A 87 -7.87 -5.63 -0.97
N LYS A 88 -9.14 -5.50 -0.63
CA LYS A 88 -10.24 -6.24 -1.26
C LYS A 88 -10.42 -5.89 -2.74
N ILE A 89 -10.29 -4.61 -3.09
CA ILE A 89 -10.33 -4.15 -4.48
C ILE A 89 -9.20 -4.79 -5.28
N THR A 90 -8.00 -4.85 -4.72
CA THR A 90 -6.85 -5.44 -5.41
C THR A 90 -6.94 -6.95 -5.54
N GLN A 91 -7.67 -7.64 -4.65
CA GLN A 91 -7.94 -9.08 -4.79
C GLN A 91 -8.83 -9.42 -5.99
N GLY A 92 -9.76 -8.53 -6.34
CA GLY A 92 -10.61 -8.70 -7.53
C GLY A 92 -9.85 -8.48 -8.85
N THR A 93 -8.72 -7.79 -8.80
CA THR A 93 -7.90 -7.47 -9.99
C THR A 93 -6.60 -8.27 -10.06
N ASN A 94 -6.14 -8.81 -8.94
CA ASN A 94 -4.92 -9.63 -8.90
C ASN A 94 -5.02 -10.62 -7.72
N PRO A 95 -5.27 -11.91 -7.93
CA PRO A 95 -5.13 -12.88 -6.86
C PRO A 95 -3.69 -12.75 -6.34
N ILE A 96 -3.49 -12.87 -5.02
CA ILE A 96 -2.17 -12.81 -4.36
C ILE A 96 -1.25 -13.85 -5.01
N GLY A 97 -0.93 -13.59 -6.25
CA GLY A 97 0.19 -14.12 -6.98
C GLY A 97 1.35 -13.17 -6.73
N ASN A 98 2.51 -13.69 -6.69
CA ASN A 98 3.80 -13.06 -6.52
C ASN A 98 4.10 -11.96 -7.59
N SER A 99 3.09 -11.48 -8.34
CA SER A 99 3.19 -10.49 -9.41
C SER A 99 2.79 -9.09 -8.95
N GLY A 100 3.52 -8.12 -9.43
CA GLY A 100 3.30 -6.70 -9.16
C GLY A 100 4.17 -5.85 -10.07
N ILE A 101 4.11 -4.55 -9.86
CA ILE A 101 4.80 -3.56 -10.68
C ILE A 101 6.09 -3.15 -9.98
N VAL A 102 7.22 -3.31 -10.65
CA VAL A 102 8.46 -2.62 -10.32
C VAL A 102 8.51 -1.35 -11.14
N TYR A 103 8.78 -0.22 -10.49
CA TYR A 103 8.75 1.09 -11.11
C TYR A 103 10.02 1.88 -10.85
N ILE A 104 10.34 2.77 -11.78
CA ILE A 104 11.35 3.81 -11.64
C ILE A 104 10.65 5.14 -11.88
N ILE A 105 10.84 6.05 -10.94
CA ILE A 105 10.25 7.38 -10.99
C ILE A 105 11.30 8.46 -10.76
N SER A 106 11.10 9.62 -11.37
CA SER A 106 11.88 10.83 -11.13
C SER A 106 11.01 11.96 -10.60
N ASN A 107 11.65 12.95 -10.02
CA ASN A 107 11.00 14.16 -9.57
C ASN A 107 11.76 15.39 -10.07
N PRO A 108 11.10 16.33 -10.77
CA PRO A 108 11.77 17.55 -11.26
C PRO A 108 12.45 18.38 -10.18
N SER A 109 11.99 18.29 -8.92
CA SER A 109 12.61 18.96 -7.76
C SER A 109 13.85 18.24 -7.23
N MET A 110 14.19 17.07 -7.75
CA MET A 110 15.32 16.24 -7.35
C MET A 110 16.13 15.80 -8.59
N PRO A 111 16.75 16.73 -9.32
CA PRO A 111 17.42 16.41 -10.59
C PRO A 111 18.57 15.42 -10.37
N GLY A 112 18.68 14.46 -11.29
CA GLY A 112 19.72 13.41 -11.24
C GLY A 112 19.45 12.29 -10.22
N LEU A 113 18.29 12.32 -9.55
CA LEU A 113 17.86 11.24 -8.67
C LEU A 113 16.66 10.50 -9.27
N VAL A 114 16.74 9.18 -9.25
CA VAL A 114 15.60 8.31 -9.53
C VAL A 114 15.26 7.52 -8.28
N LYS A 115 13.97 7.21 -8.09
CA LYS A 115 13.51 6.30 -7.06
C LYS A 115 13.08 4.99 -7.71
N ILE A 116 13.58 3.88 -7.18
CA ILE A 116 13.17 2.53 -7.58
C ILE A 116 12.31 1.95 -6.47
N GLY A 117 11.17 1.39 -6.84
CA GLY A 117 10.25 0.78 -5.89
C GLY A 117 9.33 -0.23 -6.54
N LYS A 118 8.46 -0.77 -5.72
CA LYS A 118 7.46 -1.75 -6.12
C LYS A 118 6.07 -1.37 -5.63
N THR A 119 5.06 -1.85 -6.33
CA THR A 119 3.66 -1.66 -5.93
C THR A 119 2.77 -2.65 -6.66
N ILE A 120 1.56 -2.83 -6.18
CA ILE A 120 0.48 -3.51 -6.91
C ILE A 120 -0.40 -2.50 -7.68
N ASN A 121 -0.32 -1.21 -7.35
CA ASN A 121 -1.07 -0.14 -8.01
C ASN A 121 -0.20 1.12 -8.15
N LEU A 122 0.30 1.36 -9.35
CA LEU A 122 1.20 2.48 -9.64
C LEU A 122 0.54 3.84 -9.44
N GLN A 123 -0.72 3.99 -9.87
CA GLN A 123 -1.46 5.25 -9.75
C GLN A 123 -1.59 5.70 -8.29
N SER A 124 -2.09 4.79 -7.45
CA SER A 124 -2.22 5.06 -6.01
C SER A 124 -0.86 5.33 -5.36
N ARG A 125 0.19 4.64 -5.81
CA ARG A 125 1.54 4.84 -5.29
C ARG A 125 2.08 6.22 -5.61
N LEU A 126 1.96 6.67 -6.85
CA LEU A 126 2.39 8.01 -7.26
C LEU A 126 1.65 9.11 -6.48
N GLN A 127 0.34 8.94 -6.27
CA GLN A 127 -0.46 9.86 -5.47
C GLN A 127 0.02 9.89 -4.01
N SER A 128 0.29 8.74 -3.39
CA SER A 128 0.75 8.66 -2.00
C SER A 128 2.14 9.28 -1.78
N LEU A 129 2.99 9.24 -2.81
CA LEU A 129 4.33 9.84 -2.77
C LEU A 129 4.29 11.37 -2.94
N TYR A 130 3.24 11.91 -3.54
CA TYR A 130 3.04 13.35 -3.66
C TYR A 130 2.38 13.89 -2.38
N SER A 131 3.19 14.23 -1.42
CA SER A 131 2.80 14.76 -0.11
C SER A 131 3.24 16.21 0.07
N SER A 132 2.81 16.87 1.15
CA SER A 132 3.14 18.27 1.45
C SER A 132 4.64 18.58 1.52
N GLY A 133 5.49 17.58 1.72
CA GLY A 133 6.95 17.73 1.69
C GLY A 133 7.59 17.59 0.31
N VAL A 134 6.81 17.33 -0.74
CA VAL A 134 7.32 17.11 -2.10
C VAL A 134 6.77 18.20 -3.04
N PRO A 135 7.62 19.15 -3.51
CA PRO A 135 7.16 20.31 -4.28
C PRO A 135 6.52 19.99 -5.62
N MET A 136 6.97 18.93 -6.29
CA MET A 136 6.49 18.50 -7.61
C MET A 136 6.07 17.04 -7.59
N PRO A 137 5.07 16.64 -8.40
CA PRO A 137 4.69 15.23 -8.50
C PRO A 137 5.80 14.38 -9.12
N PHE A 138 5.86 13.12 -8.71
CA PHE A 138 6.74 12.15 -9.34
C PHE A 138 6.24 11.78 -10.73
N ARG A 139 7.17 11.61 -11.66
CA ARG A 139 6.92 11.10 -13.02
C ARG A 139 7.38 9.65 -13.10
N CYS A 140 6.55 8.77 -13.63
CA CYS A 140 6.96 7.41 -13.95
C CYS A 140 7.84 7.45 -15.21
N ILE A 141 9.07 6.94 -15.10
CA ILE A 141 10.01 6.77 -16.20
C ILE A 141 9.86 5.37 -16.79
N TYR A 142 9.71 4.38 -15.91
CA TYR A 142 9.60 2.98 -16.28
C TYR A 142 8.70 2.25 -15.29
N ALA A 143 7.87 1.36 -15.80
CA ALA A 143 7.06 0.46 -14.98
C ALA A 143 6.85 -0.85 -15.73
N LYS A 144 7.06 -1.97 -15.04
CA LYS A 144 6.86 -3.31 -15.60
C LYS A 144 6.19 -4.20 -14.58
N GLU A 145 5.14 -4.89 -15.01
CA GLU A 145 4.56 -5.97 -14.24
C GLU A 145 5.48 -7.19 -14.32
N VAL A 146 5.83 -7.73 -13.16
CA VAL A 146 6.75 -8.85 -13.04
C VAL A 146 6.27 -9.82 -11.97
N GLU A 147 6.57 -11.09 -12.16
CA GLU A 147 6.47 -12.09 -11.10
C GLU A 147 7.58 -11.85 -10.07
N ASN A 148 7.31 -12.19 -8.81
CA ASN A 148 8.28 -12.01 -7.72
C ASN A 148 8.81 -10.57 -7.60
N TYR A 149 7.93 -9.57 -7.80
CA TYR A 149 8.30 -8.15 -7.85
C TYR A 149 9.13 -7.69 -6.65
N SER A 150 8.96 -8.30 -5.47
CA SER A 150 9.79 -8.02 -4.29
C SER A 150 11.23 -8.50 -4.46
N GLU A 151 11.44 -9.64 -5.12
CA GLU A 151 12.76 -10.14 -5.41
C GLU A 151 13.43 -9.35 -6.54
N VAL A 152 12.66 -8.98 -7.56
CA VAL A 152 13.14 -8.16 -8.68
C VAL A 152 13.60 -6.80 -8.16
N GLU A 153 12.79 -6.10 -7.36
CA GLU A 153 13.17 -4.83 -6.75
C GLU A 153 14.44 -4.96 -5.89
N ARG A 154 14.54 -6.00 -5.06
CA ARG A 154 15.73 -6.27 -4.25
C ARG A 154 16.99 -6.49 -5.09
N LYS A 155 16.87 -7.21 -6.21
CA LYS A 155 17.98 -7.41 -7.17
C LYS A 155 18.41 -6.08 -7.79
N LEU A 156 17.45 -5.23 -8.19
CA LEU A 156 17.74 -3.90 -8.74
C LEU A 156 18.44 -3.01 -7.70
N HIS A 157 17.95 -2.96 -6.48
CA HIS A 157 18.58 -2.21 -5.41
C HIS A 157 20.00 -2.69 -5.12
N LYS A 158 20.24 -4.01 -5.18
CA LYS A 158 21.58 -4.59 -5.01
C LYS A 158 22.50 -4.24 -6.18
N GLY A 159 22.03 -4.37 -7.42
CA GLY A 159 22.80 -4.06 -8.63
C GLY A 159 23.21 -2.60 -8.73
N LEU A 160 22.32 -1.70 -8.27
CA LEU A 160 22.54 -0.26 -8.32
C LEU A 160 23.03 0.33 -6.99
N ASN A 161 23.46 -0.48 -6.04
CA ASN A 161 23.84 -0.02 -4.70
C ASN A 161 24.99 1.01 -4.69
N SER A 162 25.91 0.95 -5.67
CA SER A 162 26.98 1.95 -5.85
C SER A 162 26.46 3.35 -6.20
N HIS A 163 25.25 3.45 -6.73
CA HIS A 163 24.57 4.70 -7.10
C HIS A 163 23.57 5.18 -6.04
N ARG A 164 23.43 4.44 -4.94
CA ARG A 164 22.49 4.78 -3.88
C ARG A 164 22.88 6.08 -3.19
N GLU A 165 21.98 7.07 -3.16
CA GLU A 165 22.24 8.37 -2.54
C GLU A 165 22.36 8.29 -1.01
N ASN A 166 21.53 7.44 -0.40
CA ASN A 166 21.51 7.23 1.05
C ASN A 166 21.09 5.78 1.35
N SER A 167 21.83 5.09 2.21
CA SER A 167 21.61 3.69 2.57
C SER A 167 20.19 3.40 3.11
N ASN A 168 19.55 4.39 3.75
CA ASN A 168 18.21 4.29 4.33
C ASN A 168 17.09 4.75 3.40
N ARG A 169 17.42 5.07 2.14
CA ARG A 169 16.45 5.56 1.16
C ARG A 169 16.60 4.81 -0.16
N GLU A 170 15.53 4.79 -0.94
CA GLU A 170 15.44 4.09 -2.23
C GLU A 170 15.69 5.05 -3.40
N PHE A 171 16.56 6.05 -3.19
CA PHE A 171 16.97 7.00 -4.20
C PHE A 171 18.37 6.69 -4.69
N PHE A 172 18.54 6.79 -6.02
CA PHE A 172 19.78 6.46 -6.72
C PHE A 172 20.19 7.63 -7.60
N ARG A 173 21.46 8.00 -7.55
CA ARG A 173 22.06 9.04 -8.39
C ARG A 173 22.55 8.41 -9.69
N ILE A 174 21.65 8.38 -10.67
CA ILE A 174 21.89 7.77 -11.98
C ILE A 174 20.99 8.46 -13.02
N ALA A 175 21.50 8.59 -14.26
CA ALA A 175 20.71 9.14 -15.37
C ALA A 175 19.53 8.21 -15.73
N GLU A 176 18.40 8.79 -16.12
CA GLU A 176 17.17 8.07 -16.48
C GLU A 176 17.44 7.02 -17.56
N GLU A 177 18.19 7.38 -18.62
CA GLU A 177 18.53 6.48 -19.72
C GLU A 177 19.42 5.31 -19.25
N ALA A 178 20.36 5.58 -18.35
CA ALA A 178 21.30 4.56 -17.86
C ALA A 178 20.58 3.51 -16.99
N VAL A 179 19.59 3.90 -16.20
CA VAL A 179 18.82 2.96 -15.39
C VAL A 179 17.85 2.13 -16.22
N ILE A 180 17.30 2.68 -17.29
CA ILE A 180 16.44 1.92 -18.24
C ILE A 180 17.27 0.86 -18.94
N ASN A 181 18.44 1.21 -19.46
CA ASN A 181 19.36 0.27 -20.13
C ASN A 181 19.86 -0.87 -19.20
N PHE A 182 19.84 -0.65 -17.88
CA PHE A 182 20.16 -1.70 -16.90
C PHE A 182 19.03 -2.73 -16.75
N LEU A 183 17.81 -2.41 -17.21
CA LEU A 183 16.61 -3.23 -17.07
C LEU A 183 16.27 -4.04 -18.35
N GLU A 184 16.84 -3.69 -19.47
CA GLU A 184 16.73 -4.40 -20.76
C GLU A 184 17.78 -5.49 -20.89
#